data_c9636aaca3df824ab023b0c2382a9fab
#
_entry.id   c9636aaca3df824ab023b0c2382a9fab
#
_cell.length_a   1.000
_cell.length_b   1.000
_cell.length_c   1.000
_cell.angle_alpha   90.00
_cell.angle_beta   90.00
_cell.angle_gamma   90.00
#
_symmetry.space_group_name_H-M   'P 1'
#
loop_
_entity.id
_entity.type
_entity.pdbx_description
1 polymer ?
#
loop_
_entity_poly.entity_id
_entity_poly.type
_entity_poly.pdbx_seq_one_letter_code
_entity_poly.pdbx_strand_id
1 'polypeptide(L)'
;KHLEEDGKAIVVTTNGITWNGGISKSIREKFVKLGWIEAVISLPGNMYTSTSIPTSLLVLSKGNKSIRMIDASTMAAVGRRQNLLSDEAIESIVNMFIEDTDNAKSVSIEEIQNQDYAINPSRFLELEIEVEDGVPFEDLIVNVTRGAQVKANELDEMVSEEPTGYQYLMLANIQDGIISDELPFLKSMDKKMEKYCIKNNSLVISKNGAPVKIAVAS
;
A
#
# COMPACT_ATOMS: atom_id res chain seq x y z
N LYS A 1 -11.12 -2.93 27.90
CA LYS A 1 -11.70 -2.64 29.23
C LYS A 1 -13.08 -1.98 29.13
N HIS A 2 -13.41 -1.34 28.00
CA HIS A 2 -14.65 -0.55 27.83
C HIS A 2 -15.69 -1.24 26.94
N LEU A 3 -15.37 -2.41 26.39
CA LEU A 3 -16.27 -3.18 25.57
C LEU A 3 -16.87 -4.31 26.43
N GLU A 4 -18.19 -4.43 26.43
CA GLU A 4 -18.92 -5.53 27.07
C GLU A 4 -18.63 -6.85 26.35
N GLU A 5 -19.09 -8.00 26.90
CA GLU A 5 -18.76 -9.31 26.32
C GLU A 5 -19.33 -9.49 24.91
N ASP A 6 -20.51 -8.95 24.66
CA ASP A 6 -21.22 -8.95 23.37
C ASP A 6 -21.12 -7.61 22.63
N GLY A 7 -20.34 -6.66 23.20
CA GLY A 7 -20.19 -5.33 22.64
C GLY A 7 -19.35 -5.31 21.36
N LYS A 8 -19.68 -4.37 20.47
CA LYS A 8 -18.92 -4.08 19.25
C LYS A 8 -18.46 -2.63 19.20
N ALA A 9 -17.31 -2.39 18.60
CA ALA A 9 -16.82 -1.05 18.31
C ALA A 9 -16.28 -1.00 16.87
N ILE A 10 -16.52 0.10 16.19
CA ILE A 10 -15.97 0.37 14.86
C ILE A 10 -15.01 1.54 14.99
N VAL A 11 -13.77 1.34 14.55
CA VAL A 11 -12.72 2.35 14.61
C VAL A 11 -12.24 2.65 13.21
N VAL A 12 -12.33 3.92 12.81
CA VAL A 12 -11.72 4.43 11.58
C VAL A 12 -10.25 4.70 11.85
N THR A 13 -9.38 4.17 11.00
CA THR A 13 -7.93 4.36 11.15
C THR A 13 -7.25 4.52 9.80
N THR A 14 -6.01 4.99 9.80
CA THR A 14 -5.21 4.99 8.58
C THR A 14 -4.83 3.57 8.20
N ASN A 15 -4.71 3.30 6.91
CA ASN A 15 -4.36 1.96 6.40
C ASN A 15 -3.02 1.44 6.96
N GLY A 16 -2.10 2.35 7.33
CA GLY A 16 -0.81 1.99 7.90
C GLY A 16 -0.88 1.15 9.18
N ILE A 17 -1.94 1.28 10.00
CA ILE A 17 -2.10 0.45 11.20
C ILE A 17 -2.19 -1.04 10.86
N THR A 18 -2.65 -1.39 9.67
CA THR A 18 -2.87 -2.78 9.25
C THR A 18 -1.58 -3.53 8.90
N TRP A 19 -0.46 -2.82 8.63
CA TRP A 19 0.79 -3.45 8.19
C TRP A 19 2.10 -2.81 8.72
N ASN A 20 2.09 -1.56 9.21
CA ASN A 20 3.30 -0.90 9.71
C ASN A 20 3.93 -1.69 10.88
N GLY A 21 5.26 -1.65 10.97
CA GLY A 21 6.05 -2.20 12.06
C GLY A 21 5.97 -1.39 13.36
N GLY A 22 6.86 -1.71 14.30
CA GLY A 22 7.01 -0.99 15.58
C GLY A 22 5.77 -1.11 16.48
N ILE A 23 5.35 0.00 17.06
CA ILE A 23 4.22 0.05 18.01
C ILE A 23 2.93 -0.46 17.37
N SER A 24 2.68 -0.13 16.10
CA SER A 24 1.49 -0.59 15.36
C SER A 24 1.44 -2.11 15.28
N LYS A 25 2.56 -2.77 15.01
CA LYS A 25 2.67 -4.23 15.00
C LYS A 25 2.37 -4.82 16.38
N SER A 26 2.96 -4.27 17.44
CA SER A 26 2.74 -4.77 18.81
C SER A 26 1.26 -4.68 19.23
N ILE A 27 0.56 -3.62 18.82
CA ILE A 27 -0.87 -3.46 19.07
C ILE A 27 -1.67 -4.51 18.29
N ARG A 28 -1.41 -4.69 16.98
CA ARG A 28 -2.08 -5.70 16.15
C ARG A 28 -1.88 -7.11 16.70
N GLU A 29 -0.63 -7.47 16.98
CA GLU A 29 -0.29 -8.77 17.55
C GLU A 29 -1.09 -9.06 18.82
N LYS A 30 -1.16 -8.10 19.74
CA LYS A 30 -1.95 -8.23 20.95
C LYS A 30 -3.44 -8.42 20.66
N PHE A 31 -4.01 -7.62 19.75
CA PHE A 31 -5.44 -7.66 19.44
C PHE A 31 -5.81 -8.95 18.70
N VAL A 32 -4.98 -9.40 17.78
CA VAL A 32 -5.15 -10.66 17.06
C VAL A 32 -5.09 -11.85 18.04
N LYS A 33 -4.05 -11.92 18.88
CA LYS A 33 -3.89 -13.01 19.86
C LYS A 33 -5.04 -13.09 20.88
N LEU A 34 -5.64 -11.96 21.22
CA LEU A 34 -6.77 -11.89 22.15
C LEU A 34 -8.14 -12.09 21.45
N GLY A 35 -8.15 -12.28 20.13
CA GLY A 35 -9.40 -12.41 19.36
C GLY A 35 -10.29 -11.17 19.45
N TRP A 36 -9.69 -9.97 19.45
CA TRP A 36 -10.42 -8.71 19.58
C TRP A 36 -10.74 -8.02 18.26
N ILE A 37 -10.28 -8.55 17.14
CA ILE A 37 -10.61 -8.04 15.82
C ILE A 37 -11.59 -9.00 15.16
N GLU A 38 -12.78 -8.50 14.82
CA GLU A 38 -13.81 -9.25 14.11
C GLU A 38 -13.63 -9.11 12.60
N ALA A 39 -13.41 -7.87 12.14
CA ALA A 39 -13.20 -7.60 10.71
C ALA A 39 -12.26 -6.43 10.47
N VAL A 40 -11.64 -6.45 9.28
CA VAL A 40 -10.89 -5.33 8.70
C VAL A 40 -11.46 -5.03 7.32
N ILE A 41 -11.86 -3.78 7.11
CA ILE A 41 -12.41 -3.31 5.84
C ILE A 41 -11.49 -2.22 5.30
N SER A 42 -10.87 -2.47 4.15
CA SER A 42 -10.14 -1.43 3.42
C SER A 42 -11.12 -0.53 2.69
N LEU A 43 -11.02 0.78 2.91
CA LEU A 43 -11.84 1.78 2.24
C LEU A 43 -11.08 2.50 1.13
N PRO A 44 -11.78 3.08 0.15
CA PRO A 44 -11.18 3.89 -0.89
C PRO A 44 -10.37 5.06 -0.32
N GLY A 45 -9.37 5.51 -1.07
CA GLY A 45 -8.70 6.78 -0.78
C GLY A 45 -9.63 7.97 -1.02
N ASN A 46 -9.20 9.14 -0.56
CA ASN A 46 -9.94 10.41 -0.77
C ASN A 46 -11.40 10.40 -0.26
N MET A 47 -11.68 9.64 0.81
CA MET A 47 -13.00 9.61 1.47
C MET A 47 -13.20 10.82 2.38
N TYR A 48 -12.16 11.54 2.73
CA TYR A 48 -12.19 12.69 3.63
C TYR A 48 -11.64 13.93 2.95
N THR A 49 -12.24 15.08 3.17
CA THR A 49 -11.81 16.36 2.57
C THR A 49 -10.43 16.83 3.02
N SER A 50 -9.96 16.33 4.15
CA SER A 50 -8.66 16.70 4.75
C SER A 50 -7.49 15.80 4.32
N THR A 51 -7.75 14.67 3.67
CA THR A 51 -6.70 13.71 3.28
C THR A 51 -7.14 12.80 2.15
N SER A 52 -6.22 12.50 1.23
CA SER A 52 -6.41 11.48 0.20
C SER A 52 -5.97 10.07 0.65
N ILE A 53 -5.44 9.96 1.86
CA ILE A 53 -4.90 8.68 2.37
C ILE A 53 -6.04 7.67 2.53
N PRO A 54 -5.91 6.44 1.99
CA PRO A 54 -6.85 5.36 2.24
C PRO A 54 -6.97 5.05 3.74
N THR A 55 -8.18 4.74 4.16
CA THR A 55 -8.48 4.38 5.55
C THR A 55 -8.99 2.95 5.64
N SER A 56 -8.99 2.41 6.85
CA SER A 56 -9.58 1.12 7.16
C SER A 56 -10.55 1.25 8.33
N LEU A 57 -11.61 0.45 8.29
CA LEU A 57 -12.45 0.22 9.45
C LEU A 57 -11.96 -1.04 10.16
N LEU A 58 -11.73 -0.93 11.46
CA LEU A 58 -11.52 -2.08 12.33
C LEU A 58 -12.81 -2.32 13.11
N VAL A 59 -13.42 -3.48 12.89
CA VAL A 59 -14.56 -3.93 13.69
C VAL A 59 -13.98 -4.75 14.84
N LEU A 60 -14.23 -4.30 16.04
CA LEU A 60 -13.73 -4.91 17.28
C LEU A 60 -14.88 -5.57 18.04
N SER A 61 -14.66 -6.81 18.43
CA SER A 61 -15.49 -7.57 19.35
C SER A 61 -14.60 -8.58 20.09
N LYS A 62 -15.17 -9.43 20.93
CA LYS A 62 -14.39 -10.41 21.69
C LYS A 62 -14.62 -11.85 21.18
N GLY A 63 -13.62 -12.71 21.40
CA GLY A 63 -13.75 -14.15 21.16
C GLY A 63 -13.60 -14.60 19.71
N ASN A 64 -13.07 -13.76 18.83
CA ASN A 64 -12.92 -14.11 17.41
C ASN A 64 -11.78 -15.13 17.21
N LYS A 65 -12.05 -16.17 16.43
CA LYS A 65 -11.08 -17.20 16.01
C LYS A 65 -10.52 -16.96 14.61
N SER A 66 -11.16 -16.09 13.85
CA SER A 66 -10.76 -15.63 12.53
C SER A 66 -11.08 -14.14 12.41
N ILE A 67 -10.49 -13.49 11.42
CA ILE A 67 -10.77 -12.09 11.10
C ILE A 67 -11.37 -12.04 9.70
N ARG A 68 -12.49 -11.33 9.57
CA ARG A 68 -13.11 -11.07 8.27
C ARG A 68 -12.33 -10.00 7.54
N MET A 69 -11.72 -10.33 6.42
CA MET A 69 -11.00 -9.43 5.53
C MET A 69 -11.91 -8.98 4.41
N ILE A 70 -12.08 -7.67 4.23
CA ILE A 70 -12.95 -7.07 3.21
C ILE A 70 -12.17 -5.97 2.49
N ASP A 71 -12.05 -6.08 1.17
CA ASP A 71 -11.45 -5.03 0.35
C ASP A 71 -12.52 -4.26 -0.43
N ALA A 72 -12.87 -3.10 0.08
CA ALA A 72 -13.78 -2.16 -0.56
C ALA A 72 -13.03 -0.96 -1.20
N SER A 73 -11.71 -1.05 -1.37
CA SER A 73 -10.86 0.06 -1.83
C SER A 73 -11.23 0.59 -3.22
N THR A 74 -11.87 -0.22 -4.05
CA THR A 74 -12.30 0.15 -5.40
C THR A 74 -13.78 0.54 -5.51
N MET A 75 -14.54 0.48 -4.42
CA MET A 75 -16.01 0.68 -4.43
C MET A 75 -16.47 2.13 -4.38
N ALA A 76 -15.56 3.08 -4.59
CA ALA A 76 -15.92 4.49 -4.51
C ALA A 76 -16.59 5.01 -5.78
N ALA A 77 -17.63 5.82 -5.60
CA ALA A 77 -18.05 6.79 -6.60
C ALA A 77 -17.19 8.06 -6.50
N VAL A 78 -16.64 8.50 -7.63
CA VAL A 78 -15.81 9.72 -7.68
C VAL A 78 -16.68 10.95 -7.47
N GLY A 79 -16.52 11.62 -6.35
CA GLY A 79 -17.16 12.88 -6.05
C GLY A 79 -16.30 14.09 -6.44
N ARG A 80 -16.90 15.27 -6.46
CA ARG A 80 -16.21 16.53 -6.86
C ARG A 80 -15.06 16.93 -5.93
N ARG A 81 -15.16 16.64 -4.64
CA ARG A 81 -14.17 17.02 -3.61
C ARG A 81 -13.60 15.82 -2.85
N GLN A 82 -14.36 14.76 -2.79
CA GLN A 82 -14.02 13.53 -2.09
C GLN A 82 -14.77 12.36 -2.73
N ASN A 83 -14.27 11.16 -2.54
CA ASN A 83 -14.96 9.94 -2.93
C ASN A 83 -16.11 9.65 -1.95
N LEU A 84 -17.15 9.01 -2.43
CA LEU A 84 -18.32 8.62 -1.64
C LEU A 84 -18.59 7.14 -1.85
N LEU A 85 -19.18 6.50 -0.87
CA LEU A 85 -19.79 5.19 -1.03
C LEU A 85 -21.27 5.40 -1.36
N SER A 86 -21.76 4.76 -2.41
CA SER A 86 -23.20 4.71 -2.68
C SER A 86 -23.90 3.75 -1.72
N ASP A 87 -25.21 3.81 -1.63
CA ASP A 87 -26.00 2.90 -0.79
C ASP A 87 -25.80 1.44 -1.22
N GLU A 88 -25.70 1.20 -2.53
CA GLU A 88 -25.43 -0.13 -3.09
C GLU A 88 -24.02 -0.64 -2.71
N ALA A 89 -23.02 0.24 -2.69
CA ALA A 89 -21.67 -0.11 -2.25
C ALA A 89 -21.66 -0.45 -0.75
N ILE A 90 -22.39 0.31 0.06
CA ILE A 90 -22.52 0.03 1.50
C ILE A 90 -23.22 -1.32 1.71
N GLU A 91 -24.33 -1.59 1.01
CA GLU A 91 -25.04 -2.86 1.08
C GLU A 91 -24.15 -4.03 0.66
N SER A 92 -23.37 -3.87 -0.41
CA SER A 92 -22.38 -4.85 -0.85
C SER A 92 -21.33 -5.13 0.24
N ILE A 93 -20.78 -4.10 0.89
CA ILE A 93 -19.83 -4.25 1.99
C ILE A 93 -20.46 -5.00 3.17
N VAL A 94 -21.73 -4.72 3.49
CA VAL A 94 -22.46 -5.43 4.55
C VAL A 94 -22.64 -6.91 4.19
N ASN A 95 -22.98 -7.23 2.94
CA ASN A 95 -23.11 -8.62 2.48
C ASN A 95 -21.78 -9.38 2.54
N MET A 96 -20.66 -8.71 2.28
CA MET A 96 -19.30 -9.26 2.41
C MET A 96 -18.91 -9.66 3.85
N PHE A 97 -19.66 -9.25 4.87
CA PHE A 97 -19.47 -9.78 6.22
C PHE A 97 -19.89 -11.24 6.35
N ILE A 98 -20.83 -11.68 5.52
CA ILE A 98 -21.48 -12.97 5.62
C ILE A 98 -20.98 -13.92 4.52
N GLU A 99 -20.80 -13.41 3.31
CA GLU A 99 -20.51 -14.19 2.12
C GLU A 99 -19.06 -14.02 1.69
N ASP A 100 -18.40 -15.13 1.34
CA ASP A 100 -17.08 -15.09 0.70
C ASP A 100 -17.22 -14.66 -0.76
N THR A 101 -16.35 -13.75 -1.16
CA THR A 101 -16.26 -13.21 -2.51
C THR A 101 -14.78 -13.02 -2.86
N ASP A 102 -14.46 -12.66 -4.10
CA ASP A 102 -13.09 -12.28 -4.47
C ASP A 102 -12.53 -11.13 -3.60
N ASN A 103 -13.42 -10.30 -3.05
CA ASN A 103 -13.07 -9.15 -2.21
C ASN A 103 -13.32 -9.37 -0.71
N ALA A 104 -13.70 -10.57 -0.28
CA ALA A 104 -13.97 -10.85 1.13
C ALA A 104 -13.82 -12.33 1.48
N LYS A 105 -13.03 -12.63 2.51
CA LYS A 105 -12.93 -13.95 3.13
C LYS A 105 -12.61 -13.88 4.61
N SER A 106 -12.86 -14.96 5.33
CA SER A 106 -12.44 -15.12 6.72
C SER A 106 -11.06 -15.77 6.77
N VAL A 107 -10.14 -15.15 7.52
CA VAL A 107 -8.74 -15.57 7.65
C VAL A 107 -8.49 -16.02 9.08
N SER A 108 -7.89 -17.19 9.25
CA SER A 108 -7.59 -17.74 10.58
C SER A 108 -6.51 -16.92 11.31
N ILE A 109 -6.54 -16.95 12.65
CA ILE A 109 -5.51 -16.32 13.48
C ILE A 109 -4.12 -16.89 13.16
N GLU A 110 -4.01 -18.18 12.86
CA GLU A 110 -2.75 -18.82 12.50
C GLU A 110 -2.17 -18.27 11.19
N GLU A 111 -3.01 -18.13 10.16
CA GLU A 111 -2.61 -17.54 8.88
C GLU A 111 -2.11 -16.10 9.05
N ILE A 112 -2.80 -15.30 9.88
CA ILE A 112 -2.38 -13.93 10.19
C ILE A 112 -1.04 -13.91 10.96
N GLN A 113 -0.80 -14.85 11.86
CA GLN A 113 0.48 -15.00 12.55
C GLN A 113 1.61 -15.29 11.57
N ASN A 114 1.39 -16.18 10.61
CA ASN A 114 2.35 -16.52 9.57
C ASN A 114 2.67 -15.32 8.64
N GLN A 115 1.77 -14.35 8.55
CA GLN A 115 1.94 -13.09 7.83
C GLN A 115 2.42 -11.94 8.73
N ASP A 116 3.16 -12.26 9.80
CA ASP A 116 3.74 -11.29 10.73
C ASP A 116 2.71 -10.32 11.34
N TYR A 117 1.51 -10.83 11.60
CA TYR A 117 0.37 -10.07 12.12
C TYR A 117 -0.07 -8.90 11.22
N ALA A 118 0.26 -8.90 9.96
CA ALA A 118 -0.36 -7.99 9.01
C ALA A 118 -1.83 -8.37 8.84
N ILE A 119 -2.70 -7.35 8.82
CA ILE A 119 -4.15 -7.52 8.71
C ILE A 119 -4.74 -6.67 7.59
N ASN A 120 -3.95 -6.30 6.59
CA ASN A 120 -4.48 -5.61 5.41
C ASN A 120 -5.17 -6.61 4.49
N PRO A 121 -6.44 -6.38 4.14
CA PRO A 121 -7.25 -7.33 3.36
C PRO A 121 -6.61 -7.76 2.04
N SER A 122 -6.03 -6.84 1.27
CA SER A 122 -5.43 -7.16 -0.03
C SER A 122 -4.40 -8.27 0.03
N ARG A 123 -3.63 -8.38 1.12
CA ARG A 123 -2.63 -9.43 1.29
C ARG A 123 -3.22 -10.85 1.31
N PHE A 124 -4.47 -10.98 1.70
CA PHE A 124 -5.15 -12.26 1.83
C PHE A 124 -6.14 -12.53 0.68
N LEU A 125 -6.56 -11.49 -0.03
CA LEU A 125 -7.57 -11.54 -1.09
C LEU A 125 -6.97 -11.53 -2.49
N GLU A 126 -5.66 -11.31 -2.61
CA GLU A 126 -4.97 -11.44 -3.89
C GLU A 126 -5.13 -12.88 -4.41
N LEU A 127 -5.62 -12.99 -5.63
CA LEU A 127 -5.62 -14.26 -6.34
C LEU A 127 -4.16 -14.65 -6.55
N GLU A 128 -3.76 -15.82 -6.06
CA GLU A 128 -2.50 -16.44 -6.47
C GLU A 128 -2.61 -16.74 -7.96
N ILE A 129 -2.03 -15.85 -8.77
CA ILE A 129 -1.87 -16.12 -10.19
C ILE A 129 -0.71 -17.11 -10.31
N GLU A 130 -1.03 -18.38 -10.43
CA GLU A 130 -0.03 -19.38 -10.81
C GLU A 130 0.42 -19.08 -12.25
N VAL A 131 1.64 -18.63 -12.40
CA VAL A 131 2.30 -18.50 -13.69
C VAL A 131 2.97 -19.82 -13.98
N GLU A 132 2.51 -20.54 -15.02
CA GLU A 132 3.11 -21.79 -15.46
C GLU A 132 4.61 -21.54 -15.75
N ASP A 133 5.50 -22.35 -15.16
CA ASP A 133 6.96 -22.13 -15.18
C ASP A 133 7.44 -20.81 -14.56
N GLY A 134 6.60 -20.14 -13.78
CA GLY A 134 6.97 -18.94 -13.04
C GLY A 134 8.00 -19.20 -11.95
N VAL A 135 8.94 -18.26 -11.78
CA VAL A 135 9.86 -18.24 -10.65
C VAL A 135 9.51 -17.09 -9.72
N PRO A 136 9.68 -17.22 -8.40
CA PRO A 136 9.47 -16.13 -7.47
C PRO A 136 10.26 -14.90 -7.87
N PHE A 137 9.62 -13.73 -7.88
CA PHE A 137 10.29 -12.49 -8.27
C PHE A 137 11.52 -12.18 -7.40
N GLU A 138 11.50 -12.59 -6.13
CA GLU A 138 12.63 -12.43 -5.21
C GLU A 138 13.89 -13.18 -5.67
N ASP A 139 13.74 -14.30 -6.36
CA ASP A 139 14.87 -15.09 -6.90
C ASP A 139 15.56 -14.36 -8.07
N LEU A 140 14.87 -13.42 -8.70
CA LEU A 140 15.40 -12.59 -9.80
C LEU A 140 16.07 -11.30 -9.31
N ILE A 141 15.90 -10.95 -8.03
CA ILE A 141 16.37 -9.69 -7.46
C ILE A 141 17.74 -9.89 -6.82
N VAL A 142 18.74 -9.18 -7.33
CA VAL A 142 20.09 -9.16 -6.72
C VAL A 142 20.16 -8.15 -5.57
N ASN A 143 19.52 -6.99 -5.72
CA ASN A 143 19.53 -5.93 -4.72
C ASN A 143 18.35 -4.99 -4.90
N VAL A 144 17.82 -4.47 -3.80
CA VAL A 144 16.75 -3.46 -3.79
C VAL A 144 17.27 -2.18 -3.16
N THR A 145 17.25 -1.10 -3.92
CA THR A 145 17.68 0.21 -3.44
C THR A 145 16.52 1.21 -3.53
N ARG A 146 16.31 1.98 -2.49
CA ARG A 146 15.33 3.06 -2.49
C ARG A 146 15.95 4.28 -3.18
N GLY A 147 15.18 4.99 -4.02
CA GLY A 147 15.59 6.26 -4.59
C GLY A 147 15.89 7.34 -3.54
N ALA A 148 16.66 8.34 -3.92
CA ALA A 148 16.99 9.49 -3.07
C ALA A 148 15.70 10.21 -2.62
N GLN A 149 15.68 10.62 -1.36
CA GLN A 149 14.63 11.48 -0.82
C GLN A 149 15.17 12.91 -0.73
N VAL A 150 14.87 13.71 -1.73
CA VAL A 150 15.27 15.12 -1.82
C VAL A 150 14.01 15.96 -1.71
N LYS A 151 14.03 17.00 -0.91
CA LYS A 151 12.92 17.97 -0.83
C LYS A 151 12.87 18.81 -2.10
N ALA A 152 11.68 19.27 -2.48
CA ALA A 152 11.50 20.03 -3.71
C ALA A 152 12.41 21.28 -3.79
N ASN A 153 12.49 22.05 -2.73
CA ASN A 153 13.37 23.23 -2.65
C ASN A 153 14.88 22.90 -2.76
N GLU A 154 15.29 21.76 -2.19
CA GLU A 154 16.68 21.28 -2.31
C GLU A 154 16.97 20.80 -3.73
N LEU A 155 15.99 20.13 -4.37
CA LEU A 155 16.11 19.70 -5.75
C LEU A 155 16.22 20.89 -6.70
N ASP A 156 15.39 21.92 -6.51
CA ASP A 156 15.42 23.15 -7.33
C ASP A 156 16.80 23.83 -7.31
N GLU A 157 17.50 23.80 -6.18
CA GLU A 157 18.86 24.31 -6.07
C GLU A 157 19.91 23.47 -6.81
N MET A 158 19.64 22.16 -6.94
CA MET A 158 20.53 21.18 -7.57
C MET A 158 20.37 21.08 -9.09
N VAL A 159 19.22 21.50 -9.62
CA VAL A 159 18.92 21.40 -11.06
C VAL A 159 19.83 22.30 -11.88
N SER A 160 20.29 21.80 -13.03
CA SER A 160 21.03 22.54 -14.05
C SER A 160 20.15 22.78 -15.27
N GLU A 161 20.18 24.00 -15.81
CA GLU A 161 19.56 24.32 -17.10
C GLU A 161 20.42 23.84 -18.28
N GLU A 162 21.72 23.69 -18.05
CA GLU A 162 22.67 23.21 -19.04
C GLU A 162 22.90 21.70 -18.89
N PRO A 163 23.10 20.96 -20.00
CA PRO A 163 23.46 19.56 -19.95
C PRO A 163 24.73 19.31 -19.14
N THR A 164 24.65 18.36 -18.23
CA THR A 164 25.79 17.91 -17.42
C THR A 164 25.97 16.41 -17.56
N GLY A 165 27.00 15.85 -16.94
CA GLY A 165 27.19 14.39 -16.87
C GLY A 165 26.24 13.70 -15.89
N TYR A 166 25.33 14.41 -15.23
CA TYR A 166 24.46 13.88 -14.19
C TYR A 166 23.00 14.17 -14.54
N GLN A 167 22.26 13.12 -14.86
CA GLN A 167 20.80 13.19 -15.06
C GLN A 167 20.08 12.61 -13.84
N TYR A 168 18.84 13.03 -13.60
CA TYR A 168 18.02 12.44 -12.56
C TYR A 168 16.64 12.04 -13.07
N LEU A 169 16.14 10.95 -12.50
CA LEU A 169 14.87 10.35 -12.87
C LEU A 169 13.80 10.69 -11.84
N MET A 170 12.71 11.27 -12.29
CA MET A 170 11.48 11.45 -11.52
C MET A 170 10.37 10.54 -12.02
N LEU A 171 9.35 10.35 -11.21
CA LEU A 171 8.19 9.55 -11.57
C LEU A 171 7.48 10.04 -12.84
N ALA A 172 7.53 11.35 -13.10
CA ALA A 172 6.97 11.95 -14.31
C ALA A 172 7.67 11.50 -15.60
N ASN A 173 8.94 11.12 -15.51
CA ASN A 173 9.73 10.67 -16.65
C ASN A 173 9.50 9.20 -17.02
N ILE A 174 8.62 8.49 -16.32
CA ILE A 174 8.25 7.10 -16.61
C ILE A 174 6.82 7.10 -17.16
N GLN A 175 6.66 6.65 -18.39
CA GLN A 175 5.36 6.49 -19.05
C GLN A 175 5.34 5.19 -19.84
N ASP A 176 4.28 4.43 -19.72
CA ASP A 176 4.05 3.18 -20.49
C ASP A 176 5.22 2.18 -20.47
N GLY A 177 5.91 2.10 -19.34
CA GLY A 177 7.06 1.21 -19.17
C GLY A 177 8.39 1.74 -19.73
N ILE A 178 8.41 2.97 -20.21
CA ILE A 178 9.56 3.61 -20.84
C ILE A 178 10.04 4.80 -19.99
N ILE A 179 11.34 4.92 -19.85
CA ILE A 179 11.97 6.11 -19.27
C ILE A 179 12.19 7.11 -20.42
N SER A 180 11.80 8.36 -20.23
CA SER A 180 12.02 9.44 -21.19
C SER A 180 13.51 9.59 -21.52
N ASP A 181 13.84 9.78 -22.78
CA ASP A 181 15.20 10.11 -23.22
C ASP A 181 15.64 11.52 -22.77
N GLU A 182 14.67 12.38 -22.49
CA GLU A 182 14.90 13.75 -22.01
C GLU A 182 14.77 13.80 -20.48
N LEU A 183 15.86 13.49 -19.81
CA LEU A 183 15.94 13.62 -18.35
C LEU A 183 16.56 14.96 -17.96
N PRO A 184 16.07 15.60 -16.90
CA PRO A 184 16.69 16.83 -16.39
C PRO A 184 18.06 16.56 -15.77
N PHE A 185 18.88 17.61 -15.70
CA PHE A 185 20.26 17.53 -15.26
C PHE A 185 20.46 18.09 -13.85
N LEU A 186 21.43 17.55 -13.14
CA LEU A 186 21.93 18.09 -11.87
C LEU A 186 23.24 18.83 -12.11
N LYS A 187 23.49 19.94 -11.38
CA LYS A 187 24.75 20.70 -11.43
C LYS A 187 25.96 19.84 -11.05
N SER A 188 25.77 18.99 -10.06
CA SER A 188 26.80 18.07 -9.57
C SER A 188 26.16 16.92 -8.78
N MET A 189 26.93 15.87 -8.55
CA MET A 189 26.52 14.75 -7.71
C MET A 189 27.45 14.62 -6.51
N ASP A 190 26.88 14.67 -5.30
CA ASP A 190 27.62 14.38 -4.06
C ASP A 190 27.93 12.88 -4.01
N LYS A 191 29.10 12.53 -3.49
CA LYS A 191 29.53 11.15 -3.26
C LYS A 191 28.52 10.31 -2.47
N LYS A 192 27.73 10.96 -1.58
CA LYS A 192 26.65 10.31 -0.84
C LYS A 192 25.48 9.89 -1.73
N MET A 193 25.34 10.47 -2.92
CA MET A 193 24.26 10.17 -3.86
C MET A 193 24.64 9.04 -4.84
N GLU A 194 25.89 8.65 -4.94
CA GLU A 194 26.34 7.55 -5.81
C GLU A 194 25.58 6.23 -5.60
N LYS A 195 25.19 5.96 -4.35
CA LYS A 195 24.39 4.78 -4.00
C LYS A 195 22.98 4.76 -4.59
N TYR A 196 22.49 5.89 -5.08
CA TYR A 196 21.18 6.02 -5.72
C TYR A 196 21.27 6.00 -7.25
N CYS A 197 22.48 5.91 -7.81
CA CYS A 197 22.66 5.80 -9.26
C CYS A 197 22.04 4.51 -9.77
N ILE A 198 21.20 4.68 -10.79
CA ILE A 198 20.57 3.56 -11.49
C ILE A 198 21.61 2.97 -12.45
N LYS A 199 21.73 1.66 -12.44
CA LYS A 199 22.60 0.93 -13.38
C LYS A 199 21.76 0.42 -14.54
N ASN A 200 22.40 0.18 -15.69
CA ASN A 200 21.74 -0.47 -16.82
C ASN A 200 21.15 -1.83 -16.41
N ASN A 201 20.02 -2.16 -16.99
CA ASN A 201 19.20 -3.33 -16.64
C ASN A 201 18.61 -3.31 -15.23
N SER A 202 18.53 -2.14 -14.59
CA SER A 202 17.82 -1.99 -13.34
C SER A 202 16.32 -1.83 -13.60
N LEU A 203 15.49 -2.59 -12.87
CA LEU A 203 14.05 -2.36 -12.83
C LEU A 203 13.74 -1.21 -11.89
N VAL A 204 13.11 -0.18 -12.40
CA VAL A 204 12.65 0.98 -11.62
C VAL A 204 11.17 0.87 -11.38
N ILE A 205 10.76 0.90 -10.11
CA ILE A 205 9.36 0.76 -9.70
C ILE A 205 8.97 1.96 -8.84
N SER A 206 7.85 2.59 -9.16
CA SER A 206 7.32 3.68 -8.33
C SER A 206 6.86 3.14 -6.98
N LYS A 207 7.35 3.76 -5.90
CA LYS A 207 6.94 3.40 -4.53
C LYS A 207 5.54 3.91 -4.18
N ASN A 208 5.17 5.07 -4.69
CA ASN A 208 3.93 5.76 -4.38
C ASN A 208 3.22 6.15 -5.68
N GLY A 209 1.91 6.32 -5.60
CA GLY A 209 1.07 6.68 -6.73
C GLY A 209 0.37 5.48 -7.35
N ALA A 210 -0.80 5.75 -7.93
CA ALA A 210 -1.57 4.78 -8.71
C ALA A 210 -1.84 5.39 -10.10
N PRO A 211 -1.69 4.63 -11.18
CA PRO A 211 -1.15 3.27 -11.23
C PRO A 211 0.35 3.19 -10.90
N VAL A 212 0.81 2.02 -10.49
CA VAL A 212 2.25 1.75 -10.30
C VAL A 212 2.96 1.91 -11.63
N LYS A 213 4.05 2.69 -11.64
CA LYS A 213 4.89 2.85 -12.83
C LYS A 213 6.12 1.96 -12.72
N ILE A 214 6.41 1.25 -13.79
CA ILE A 214 7.54 0.31 -13.88
C ILE A 214 8.26 0.59 -15.19
N ALA A 215 9.59 0.61 -15.16
CA ALA A 215 10.41 0.71 -16.38
C ALA A 215 11.77 0.04 -16.16
N VAL A 216 12.42 -0.36 -17.24
CA VAL A 216 13.80 -0.87 -17.22
C VAL A 216 14.73 0.25 -17.68
N ALA A 217 15.78 0.50 -16.89
CA ALA A 217 16.84 1.40 -17.30
C ALA A 217 17.81 0.67 -18.25
N SER A 218 18.00 1.20 -19.43
CA SER A 218 18.87 0.68 -20.50
C SER A 218 20.05 1.61 -20.75
#